data_d95fbb5ca989704cc276b7162046d8ff
#
_entry.id   d95fbb5ca989704cc276b7162046d8ff
#
_cell.length_a   1.000
_cell.length_b   1.000
_cell.length_c   1.000
_cell.angle_alpha   90.00
_cell.angle_beta   90.00
_cell.angle_gamma   90.00
#
_symmetry.space_group_name_H-M   'P 1'
#
loop_
_entity.id
_entity.type
_entity.pdbx_description
1 polymer ?
#
loop_
_entity_poly.entity_id
_entity_poly.type
_entity_poly.pdbx_seq_one_letter_code
_entity_poly.pdbx_strand_id
1 'polypeptide(L)'
;MRAAPTILHLDMDAFYASAEQASKPSLRGKPVVVGGLGMRGVVATASYEARRLGVHSAMPMAQARRLAPNAAYLVPRFALYRTVSDQVMELLGRLSPLVEPLSLDEAFVDLEAGGVADDSASARAIGGQLRTVIRAVTGLSGSVGLAGSKMLAKIASEEAKPDGLLLIEPGTERELLGPMSVRILPGVGPATGDHLRRAGMTLVSHLAEAGEAELVRLLGKAHGVALHRMAQGYDDRPVVAERDAKSVSVEDTFDVDLHDRVRVRTEVERLADRCVQRLRGAGRSGRTVVLKVRRYDFSTLTRSETLRGPTDDPTVVREAAARLLEAVDTTGGVRLLGVGVTGLADFTQEDLFAQAADAEHAAEESAAAGAAGDGGQRTAEEEPGGETRESEEQLAARRWPAGHDVRHEVHGHGWVQGSGVGRVTVRFEEPWTPPGRVRTFRIDDRQLQPADPLRLVRDPVDYSSWPASLPKSLSGPGPGEGEGEGEGEESSP
;
A
#
# COMPACT_ATOMS: atom_id res chain seq x y z
N MET A 1 3.88 -9.14 26.92
CA MET A 1 4.72 -10.06 26.11
C MET A 1 4.26 -11.49 26.34
N ARG A 2 4.22 -12.32 25.34
CA ARG A 2 3.84 -13.74 25.44
C ARG A 2 5.03 -14.61 25.85
N ALA A 3 4.72 -15.72 26.52
CA ALA A 3 5.72 -16.71 26.91
C ALA A 3 6.20 -17.58 25.73
N ALA A 4 5.39 -17.68 24.68
CA ALA A 4 5.72 -18.37 23.44
C ALA A 4 5.75 -17.37 22.24
N PRO A 5 6.53 -17.63 21.17
CA PRO A 5 6.68 -16.74 20.02
C PRO A 5 5.50 -16.87 19.03
N THR A 6 4.29 -16.64 19.52
CA THR A 6 3.02 -16.85 18.81
C THR A 6 2.47 -15.60 18.11
N ILE A 7 3.19 -14.47 18.16
CA ILE A 7 2.90 -13.31 17.31
C ILE A 7 3.69 -13.45 16.01
N LEU A 8 2.96 -13.54 14.91
CA LEU A 8 3.52 -13.59 13.57
C LEU A 8 3.47 -12.20 12.93
N HIS A 9 4.53 -11.81 12.23
CA HIS A 9 4.53 -10.70 11.28
C HIS A 9 4.89 -11.24 9.90
N LEU A 10 4.03 -10.99 8.92
CA LEU A 10 4.27 -11.24 7.50
C LEU A 10 4.61 -9.93 6.81
N ASP A 11 5.59 -9.98 5.90
CA ASP A 11 5.93 -8.87 4.99
C ASP A 11 6.30 -9.45 3.62
N MET A 12 5.55 -9.06 2.58
CA MET A 12 5.78 -9.56 1.22
C MET A 12 7.04 -8.93 0.61
N ASP A 13 7.91 -9.76 0.07
CA ASP A 13 9.23 -9.37 -0.42
C ASP A 13 9.18 -8.44 -1.63
N ALA A 14 9.63 -7.19 -1.45
CA ALA A 14 9.67 -6.16 -2.49
C ALA A 14 8.34 -6.09 -3.28
N PHE A 15 7.21 -6.07 -2.58
CA PHE A 15 5.88 -6.47 -3.04
C PHE A 15 5.50 -5.95 -4.43
N TYR A 16 5.45 -4.63 -4.66
CA TYR A 16 5.02 -4.12 -5.97
C TYR A 16 5.98 -4.53 -7.09
N ALA A 17 7.27 -4.49 -6.84
CA ALA A 17 8.26 -4.89 -7.85
C ALA A 17 8.20 -6.39 -8.15
N SER A 18 7.98 -7.23 -7.12
CA SER A 18 7.82 -8.68 -7.27
C SER A 18 6.53 -9.02 -8.05
N ALA A 19 5.42 -8.31 -7.77
CA ALA A 19 4.18 -8.48 -8.54
C ALA A 19 4.38 -8.08 -10.02
N GLU A 20 5.15 -7.03 -10.29
CA GLU A 20 5.49 -6.63 -11.65
C GLU A 20 6.39 -7.68 -12.36
N GLN A 21 7.38 -8.23 -11.67
CA GLN A 21 8.23 -9.31 -12.23
C GLN A 21 7.43 -10.60 -12.44
N ALA A 22 6.52 -10.96 -11.53
CA ALA A 22 5.68 -12.14 -11.66
C ALA A 22 4.71 -12.01 -12.85
N SER A 23 4.09 -10.84 -13.02
CA SER A 23 3.15 -10.58 -14.12
C SER A 23 3.80 -10.41 -15.49
N LYS A 24 5.11 -10.10 -15.53
CA LYS A 24 5.86 -9.78 -16.76
C LYS A 24 7.10 -10.66 -16.88
N PRO A 25 7.00 -11.84 -17.52
CA PRO A 25 8.11 -12.80 -17.62
C PRO A 25 9.42 -12.21 -18.13
N SER A 26 9.34 -11.22 -19.01
CA SER A 26 10.53 -10.51 -19.53
C SER A 26 11.28 -9.67 -18.49
N LEU A 27 10.68 -9.41 -17.35
CA LEU A 27 11.27 -8.63 -16.23
C LEU A 27 11.80 -9.50 -15.09
N ARG A 28 11.56 -10.82 -15.12
CA ARG A 28 12.07 -11.74 -14.09
C ARG A 28 13.58 -11.69 -14.00
N GLY A 29 14.11 -11.57 -12.78
CA GLY A 29 15.55 -11.45 -12.54
C GLY A 29 16.21 -10.17 -13.02
N LYS A 30 15.42 -9.17 -13.45
CA LYS A 30 15.93 -7.85 -13.87
C LYS A 30 15.60 -6.78 -12.85
N PRO A 31 16.39 -5.70 -12.78
CA PRO A 31 16.08 -4.57 -11.91
C PRO A 31 14.77 -3.89 -12.34
N VAL A 32 13.81 -3.84 -11.42
CA VAL A 32 12.50 -3.19 -11.57
C VAL A 32 12.31 -2.16 -10.46
N VAL A 33 11.85 -0.99 -10.85
CA VAL A 33 11.55 0.12 -9.94
C VAL A 33 10.12 0.58 -10.19
N VAL A 34 9.28 0.50 -9.16
CA VAL A 34 7.88 0.94 -9.21
C VAL A 34 7.75 2.25 -8.45
N GLY A 35 7.06 3.24 -9.02
CA GLY A 35 6.82 4.51 -8.33
C GLY A 35 6.32 5.61 -9.24
N GLY A 36 6.33 6.83 -8.73
CA GLY A 36 5.97 8.02 -9.52
C GLY A 36 7.07 8.35 -10.53
N LEU A 37 6.72 8.36 -11.81
CA LEU A 37 7.70 8.60 -12.89
C LEU A 37 7.92 10.09 -13.22
N GLY A 38 7.10 11.00 -12.66
CA GLY A 38 7.21 12.44 -12.83
C GLY A 38 8.51 13.03 -12.24
N MET A 39 8.74 14.30 -12.46
CA MET A 39 9.98 15.00 -12.05
C MET A 39 10.25 14.93 -10.54
N ARG A 40 9.17 14.94 -9.74
CA ARG A 40 9.20 14.83 -8.26
C ARG A 40 8.79 13.46 -7.75
N GLY A 41 8.74 12.47 -8.65
CA GLY A 41 8.40 11.11 -8.31
C GLY A 41 9.40 10.48 -7.34
N VAL A 42 8.89 9.54 -6.54
CA VAL A 42 9.69 8.75 -5.61
C VAL A 42 9.50 7.26 -5.89
N VAL A 43 10.52 6.48 -5.54
CA VAL A 43 10.48 5.02 -5.57
C VAL A 43 9.51 4.56 -4.49
N ALA A 44 8.44 3.83 -4.89
CA ALA A 44 7.58 3.14 -3.94
C ALA A 44 8.24 1.81 -3.53
N THR A 45 8.65 1.00 -4.52
CA THR A 45 9.32 -0.29 -4.27
C THR A 45 10.38 -0.55 -5.33
N ALA A 46 11.52 -1.09 -4.92
CA ALA A 46 12.60 -1.55 -5.79
C ALA A 46 12.79 -3.06 -5.63
N SER A 47 12.93 -3.79 -6.74
CA SER A 47 13.26 -5.22 -6.71
C SER A 47 14.64 -5.46 -6.09
N TYR A 48 14.92 -6.68 -5.63
CA TYR A 48 16.23 -6.98 -5.04
C TYR A 48 17.39 -6.78 -6.02
N GLU A 49 17.15 -6.98 -7.32
CA GLU A 49 18.12 -6.66 -8.37
C GLU A 49 18.39 -5.14 -8.45
N ALA A 50 17.37 -4.32 -8.30
CA ALA A 50 17.54 -2.86 -8.26
C ALA A 50 18.18 -2.39 -6.94
N ARG A 51 17.87 -3.03 -5.81
CA ARG A 51 18.50 -2.74 -4.51
C ARG A 51 20.00 -3.00 -4.54
N ARG A 52 20.46 -4.03 -5.24
CA ARG A 52 21.91 -4.29 -5.44
C ARG A 52 22.64 -3.17 -6.17
N LEU A 53 21.91 -2.35 -6.95
CA LEU A 53 22.44 -1.14 -7.60
C LEU A 53 22.30 0.11 -6.73
N GLY A 54 21.88 -0.03 -5.47
CA GLY A 54 21.73 1.07 -4.52
C GLY A 54 20.36 1.78 -4.57
N VAL A 55 19.39 1.28 -5.33
CA VAL A 55 18.04 1.85 -5.38
C VAL A 55 17.21 1.33 -4.20
N HIS A 56 16.49 2.23 -3.51
CA HIS A 56 15.65 1.87 -2.36
C HIS A 56 14.35 2.69 -2.32
N SER A 57 13.38 2.24 -1.53
CA SER A 57 12.11 2.94 -1.31
C SER A 57 12.33 4.35 -0.75
N ALA A 58 11.43 5.27 -1.09
CA ALA A 58 11.47 6.69 -0.80
C ALA A 58 12.61 7.50 -1.49
N MET A 59 13.49 6.84 -2.27
CA MET A 59 14.51 7.53 -3.06
C MET A 59 13.85 8.39 -4.15
N PRO A 60 14.36 9.60 -4.45
CA PRO A 60 13.90 10.35 -5.62
C PRO A 60 14.10 9.57 -6.93
N MET A 61 13.08 9.52 -7.77
CA MET A 61 13.09 8.74 -9.02
C MET A 61 14.24 9.15 -9.95
N ALA A 62 14.58 10.44 -9.97
CA ALA A 62 15.72 10.94 -10.74
C ALA A 62 17.07 10.36 -10.24
N GLN A 63 17.22 10.13 -8.94
CA GLN A 63 18.40 9.47 -8.37
C GLN A 63 18.42 7.98 -8.72
N ALA A 64 17.29 7.29 -8.60
CA ALA A 64 17.16 5.87 -9.00
C ALA A 64 17.57 5.66 -10.45
N ARG A 65 17.13 6.54 -11.38
CA ARG A 65 17.51 6.48 -12.80
C ARG A 65 19.02 6.65 -13.03
N ARG A 66 19.71 7.43 -12.21
CA ARG A 66 21.19 7.56 -12.30
C ARG A 66 21.90 6.30 -11.81
N LEU A 67 21.38 5.66 -10.76
CA LEU A 67 21.98 4.44 -10.18
C LEU A 67 21.69 3.20 -11.02
N ALA A 68 20.51 3.10 -11.59
CA ALA A 68 20.08 1.94 -12.35
C ALA A 68 19.48 2.36 -13.72
N PRO A 69 20.27 2.90 -14.66
CA PRO A 69 19.76 3.46 -15.93
C PRO A 69 19.07 2.41 -16.81
N ASN A 70 19.42 1.14 -16.64
CA ASN A 70 18.85 0.01 -17.41
C ASN A 70 17.70 -0.72 -16.68
N ALA A 71 17.23 -0.22 -15.54
CA ALA A 71 16.09 -0.79 -14.83
C ALA A 71 14.77 -0.50 -15.56
N ALA A 72 13.79 -1.37 -15.37
CA ALA A 72 12.41 -1.10 -15.80
C ALA A 72 11.75 -0.16 -14.78
N TYR A 73 11.29 1.00 -15.25
CA TYR A 73 10.59 2.01 -14.44
C TYR A 73 9.10 1.99 -14.74
N LEU A 74 8.30 1.57 -13.76
CA LEU A 74 6.88 1.27 -13.94
C LEU A 74 6.01 2.11 -13.01
N VAL A 75 4.83 2.49 -13.50
CA VAL A 75 3.78 3.13 -12.70
C VAL A 75 3.09 2.06 -11.85
N PRO A 76 2.72 2.34 -10.58
CA PRO A 76 2.02 1.39 -9.73
C PRO A 76 0.67 0.95 -10.29
N ARG A 77 0.39 -0.36 -10.28
CA ARG A 77 -0.90 -0.97 -10.65
C ARG A 77 -1.65 -1.42 -9.38
N PHE A 78 -2.22 -0.45 -8.65
CA PHE A 78 -2.85 -0.74 -7.36
C PHE A 78 -3.99 -1.75 -7.41
N ALA A 79 -4.71 -1.87 -8.53
CA ALA A 79 -5.73 -2.91 -8.70
C ALA A 79 -5.13 -4.32 -8.57
N LEU A 80 -4.01 -4.60 -9.28
CA LEU A 80 -3.29 -5.87 -9.16
C LEU A 80 -2.79 -6.11 -7.73
N TYR A 81 -2.17 -5.08 -7.12
CA TYR A 81 -1.60 -5.23 -5.77
C TYR A 81 -2.67 -5.51 -4.73
N ARG A 82 -3.85 -4.89 -4.84
CA ARG A 82 -5.00 -5.20 -3.96
C ARG A 82 -5.48 -6.62 -4.14
N THR A 83 -5.67 -7.08 -5.38
CA THR A 83 -6.11 -8.47 -5.64
C THR A 83 -5.15 -9.48 -5.01
N VAL A 84 -3.84 -9.26 -5.09
CA VAL A 84 -2.84 -10.13 -4.45
C VAL A 84 -2.88 -9.98 -2.93
N SER A 85 -2.99 -8.76 -2.42
CA SER A 85 -3.12 -8.49 -0.98
C SER A 85 -4.34 -9.19 -0.38
N ASP A 86 -5.50 -9.12 -1.04
CA ASP A 86 -6.73 -9.76 -0.58
C ASP A 86 -6.57 -11.28 -0.46
N GLN A 87 -5.88 -11.91 -1.41
CA GLN A 87 -5.55 -13.35 -1.33
C GLN A 87 -4.65 -13.66 -0.12
N VAL A 88 -3.65 -12.83 0.15
CA VAL A 88 -2.76 -13.00 1.30
C VAL A 88 -3.51 -12.79 2.60
N MET A 89 -4.32 -11.72 2.70
CA MET A 89 -5.10 -11.43 3.91
C MET A 89 -6.15 -12.51 4.20
N GLU A 90 -6.74 -13.12 3.17
CA GLU A 90 -7.62 -14.29 3.32
C GLU A 90 -6.86 -15.48 3.94
N LEU A 91 -5.64 -15.76 3.48
CA LEU A 91 -4.81 -16.81 4.08
C LEU A 91 -4.50 -16.52 5.55
N LEU A 92 -4.16 -15.28 5.90
CA LEU A 92 -3.91 -14.88 7.28
C LEU A 92 -5.17 -15.03 8.15
N GLY A 93 -6.33 -14.67 7.64
CA GLY A 93 -7.62 -14.82 8.32
C GLY A 93 -7.99 -16.26 8.65
N ARG A 94 -7.43 -17.24 7.94
CA ARG A 94 -7.59 -18.68 8.25
C ARG A 94 -6.75 -19.12 9.45
N LEU A 95 -5.68 -18.40 9.75
CA LEU A 95 -4.81 -18.70 10.91
C LEU A 95 -5.39 -18.16 12.21
N SER A 96 -6.07 -17.03 12.17
CA SER A 96 -6.55 -16.37 13.39
C SER A 96 -7.67 -15.36 13.09
N PRO A 97 -8.63 -15.18 13.99
CA PRO A 97 -9.55 -14.05 13.93
C PRO A 97 -8.86 -12.71 14.23
N LEU A 98 -7.67 -12.73 14.84
CA LEU A 98 -6.88 -11.55 15.14
C LEU A 98 -5.77 -11.36 14.11
N VAL A 99 -6.12 -10.75 12.99
CA VAL A 99 -5.21 -10.27 11.94
C VAL A 99 -5.24 -8.75 11.93
N GLU A 100 -4.10 -8.10 12.05
CA GLU A 100 -3.95 -6.64 11.99
C GLU A 100 -3.17 -6.25 10.73
N PRO A 101 -3.85 -5.88 9.63
CA PRO A 101 -3.19 -5.35 8.45
C PRO A 101 -2.55 -3.99 8.75
N LEU A 102 -1.32 -3.79 8.29
CA LEU A 102 -0.60 -2.51 8.39
C LEU A 102 -0.56 -1.79 7.03
N SER A 103 -0.49 -2.57 5.94
CA SER A 103 -0.44 -2.10 4.55
C SER A 103 -1.01 -3.20 3.63
N LEU A 104 -0.83 -3.06 2.30
CA LEU A 104 -1.20 -4.09 1.34
C LEU A 104 -0.31 -5.34 1.41
N ASP A 105 0.86 -5.23 2.02
CA ASP A 105 1.93 -6.23 1.99
C ASP A 105 2.38 -6.71 3.36
N GLU A 106 1.91 -6.12 4.45
CA GLU A 106 2.31 -6.53 5.79
C GLU A 106 1.13 -6.60 6.77
N ALA A 107 1.18 -7.58 7.67
CA ALA A 107 0.20 -7.76 8.73
C ALA A 107 0.79 -8.51 9.93
N PHE A 108 0.22 -8.24 11.12
CA PHE A 108 0.40 -9.09 12.30
C PHE A 108 -0.72 -10.12 12.41
N VAL A 109 -0.37 -11.30 12.93
CA VAL A 109 -1.32 -12.38 13.23
C VAL A 109 -1.05 -12.91 14.63
N ASP A 110 -2.09 -13.11 15.40
CA ASP A 110 -2.03 -13.76 16.71
C ASP A 110 -2.35 -15.25 16.56
N LEU A 111 -1.31 -16.09 16.46
CA LEU A 111 -1.46 -17.53 16.23
C LEU A 111 -2.09 -18.28 17.40
N GLU A 112 -1.84 -17.83 18.63
CA GLU A 112 -2.42 -18.42 19.85
C GLU A 112 -3.93 -18.17 19.90
N ALA A 113 -4.38 -16.97 19.55
CA ALA A 113 -5.80 -16.64 19.47
C ALA A 113 -6.53 -17.46 18.38
N GLY A 114 -5.80 -17.88 17.35
CA GLY A 114 -6.32 -18.79 16.32
C GLY A 114 -6.27 -20.28 16.72
N GLY A 115 -5.61 -20.63 17.82
CA GLY A 115 -5.43 -22.01 18.27
C GLY A 115 -4.53 -22.86 17.36
N VAL A 116 -3.71 -22.20 16.51
CA VAL A 116 -2.87 -22.90 15.51
C VAL A 116 -1.41 -23.06 15.95
N ALA A 117 -0.99 -22.32 16.99
CA ALA A 117 0.33 -22.48 17.60
C ALA A 117 0.31 -22.00 19.06
N ASP A 118 1.02 -22.73 19.93
CA ASP A 118 1.17 -22.48 21.37
C ASP A 118 2.62 -22.56 21.86
N ASP A 119 3.54 -23.00 20.98
CA ASP A 119 4.97 -23.10 21.24
C ASP A 119 5.82 -22.70 20.02
N SER A 120 7.15 -22.73 20.18
CA SER A 120 8.10 -22.36 19.13
C SER A 120 8.07 -23.33 17.93
N ALA A 121 7.81 -24.61 18.16
CA ALA A 121 7.83 -25.63 17.10
C ALA A 121 6.60 -25.49 16.21
N SER A 122 5.40 -25.38 16.79
CA SER A 122 4.14 -25.17 16.09
C SER A 122 4.12 -23.83 15.37
N ALA A 123 4.60 -22.75 16.00
CA ALA A 123 4.69 -21.42 15.38
C ALA A 123 5.61 -21.46 14.14
N ARG A 124 6.77 -22.08 14.24
CA ARG A 124 7.73 -22.24 13.12
C ARG A 124 7.12 -23.06 11.97
N ALA A 125 6.44 -24.16 12.29
CA ALA A 125 5.78 -25.01 11.29
C ALA A 125 4.71 -24.24 10.52
N ILE A 126 3.82 -23.52 11.22
CA ILE A 126 2.78 -22.68 10.60
C ILE A 126 3.38 -21.55 9.75
N GLY A 127 4.40 -20.85 10.25
CA GLY A 127 5.08 -19.81 9.47
C GLY A 127 5.73 -20.34 8.19
N GLY A 128 6.33 -21.53 8.23
CA GLY A 128 6.87 -22.20 7.05
C GLY A 128 5.81 -22.62 6.05
N GLN A 129 4.71 -23.20 6.52
CA GLN A 129 3.56 -23.55 5.68
C GLN A 129 2.93 -22.32 5.03
N LEU A 130 2.72 -21.25 5.79
CA LEU A 130 2.18 -19.99 5.27
C LEU A 130 2.98 -19.46 4.07
N ARG A 131 4.31 -19.40 4.19
CA ARG A 131 5.19 -18.98 3.08
C ARG A 131 5.03 -19.87 1.85
N THR A 132 4.93 -21.19 2.04
CA THR A 132 4.71 -22.15 0.96
C THR A 132 3.37 -21.91 0.26
N VAL A 133 2.29 -21.74 1.02
CA VAL A 133 0.94 -21.50 0.48
C VAL A 133 0.85 -20.14 -0.22
N ILE A 134 1.41 -19.07 0.38
CA ILE A 134 1.48 -17.74 -0.27
C ILE A 134 2.16 -17.86 -1.64
N ARG A 135 3.30 -18.53 -1.73
CA ARG A 135 4.00 -18.73 -3.00
C ARG A 135 3.18 -19.48 -4.02
N ALA A 136 2.47 -20.52 -3.60
CA ALA A 136 1.63 -21.32 -4.49
C ALA A 136 0.42 -20.55 -5.01
N VAL A 137 -0.21 -19.72 -4.17
CA VAL A 137 -1.42 -18.97 -4.51
C VAL A 137 -1.10 -17.70 -5.32
N THR A 138 -0.03 -16.99 -4.96
CA THR A 138 0.29 -15.67 -5.54
C THR A 138 1.48 -15.69 -6.50
N GLY A 139 2.32 -16.72 -6.46
CA GLY A 139 3.61 -16.75 -7.18
C GLY A 139 4.68 -15.85 -6.54
N LEU A 140 4.40 -15.21 -5.40
CA LEU A 140 5.30 -14.29 -4.72
C LEU A 140 5.85 -14.89 -3.42
N SER A 141 6.98 -14.36 -2.95
CA SER A 141 7.52 -14.68 -1.63
C SER A 141 7.15 -13.65 -0.58
N GLY A 142 7.12 -14.10 0.67
CA GLY A 142 7.01 -13.26 1.85
C GLY A 142 7.93 -13.75 2.94
N SER A 143 8.41 -12.83 3.75
CA SER A 143 9.25 -13.10 4.92
C SER A 143 8.43 -13.06 6.19
N VAL A 144 8.67 -14.03 7.07
CA VAL A 144 7.90 -14.24 8.31
C VAL A 144 8.81 -14.05 9.51
N GLY A 145 8.34 -13.23 10.45
CA GLY A 145 8.92 -13.09 11.77
C GLY A 145 7.98 -13.65 12.83
N LEU A 146 8.52 -14.38 13.79
CA LEU A 146 7.79 -14.98 14.91
C LEU A 146 8.45 -14.56 16.23
N ALA A 147 7.66 -14.06 17.16
CA ALA A 147 8.17 -13.63 18.47
C ALA A 147 7.05 -13.52 19.52
N GLY A 148 7.42 -13.22 20.77
CA GLY A 148 6.49 -12.96 21.87
C GLY A 148 5.82 -11.57 21.82
N SER A 149 6.15 -10.71 20.85
CA SER A 149 5.58 -9.36 20.71
C SER A 149 5.57 -8.87 19.27
N LYS A 150 4.74 -7.87 18.97
CA LYS A 150 4.62 -7.26 17.64
C LYS A 150 5.94 -6.62 17.18
N MET A 151 6.61 -5.91 18.08
CA MET A 151 7.89 -5.26 17.77
C MET A 151 8.93 -6.29 17.33
N LEU A 152 9.10 -7.34 18.10
CA LEU A 152 10.10 -8.37 17.82
C LEU A 152 9.75 -9.20 16.58
N ALA A 153 8.47 -9.55 16.39
CA ALA A 153 8.01 -10.24 15.19
C ALA A 153 8.29 -9.41 13.92
N LYS A 154 8.08 -8.07 13.96
CA LYS A 154 8.40 -7.19 12.82
C LYS A 154 9.90 -7.10 12.57
N ILE A 155 10.72 -7.00 13.61
CA ILE A 155 12.17 -7.02 13.47
C ILE A 155 12.63 -8.37 12.88
N ALA A 156 12.07 -9.47 13.38
CA ALA A 156 12.40 -10.81 12.88
C ALA A 156 12.07 -10.97 11.38
N SER A 157 10.93 -10.49 10.92
CA SER A 157 10.57 -10.57 9.50
C SER A 157 11.49 -9.74 8.60
N GLU A 158 11.93 -8.55 9.06
CA GLU A 158 12.89 -7.72 8.31
C GLU A 158 14.27 -8.39 8.21
N GLU A 159 14.76 -8.98 9.31
CA GLU A 159 16.03 -9.74 9.33
C GLU A 159 15.94 -11.03 8.51
N ALA A 160 14.73 -11.58 8.33
CA ALA A 160 14.50 -12.77 7.53
C ALA A 160 14.48 -12.52 6.00
N LYS A 161 14.42 -11.27 5.55
CA LYS A 161 14.31 -10.93 4.11
C LYS A 161 15.58 -11.28 3.33
N PRO A 162 15.46 -11.73 2.08
CA PRO A 162 14.23 -12.13 1.38
C PRO A 162 13.87 -13.59 1.64
N ASP A 163 12.58 -13.91 1.50
CA ASP A 163 12.03 -15.26 1.49
C ASP A 163 12.49 -16.13 2.68
N GLY A 164 12.53 -15.49 3.85
CA GLY A 164 13.03 -16.12 5.07
C GLY A 164 11.94 -16.30 6.15
N LEU A 165 12.36 -17.00 7.20
CA LEU A 165 11.61 -17.12 8.44
C LEU A 165 12.59 -17.02 9.59
N LEU A 166 12.36 -16.08 10.49
CA LEU A 166 13.11 -15.93 11.73
C LEU A 166 12.15 -16.00 12.92
N LEU A 167 12.51 -16.83 13.89
CA LEU A 167 11.81 -16.94 15.16
C LEU A 167 12.77 -16.47 16.27
N ILE A 168 12.31 -15.50 17.06
CA ILE A 168 13.02 -15.01 18.25
C ILE A 168 12.50 -15.77 19.45
N GLU A 169 13.37 -16.60 20.06
CA GLU A 169 13.06 -17.37 21.25
C GLU A 169 12.88 -16.45 22.46
N PRO A 170 11.88 -16.70 23.34
CA PRO A 170 11.73 -15.95 24.56
C PRO A 170 13.00 -15.99 25.45
N GLY A 171 13.38 -14.82 25.95
CA GLY A 171 14.59 -14.65 26.77
C GLY A 171 15.85 -14.27 26.01
N THR A 172 15.82 -14.29 24.66
CA THR A 172 16.98 -13.90 23.82
C THR A 172 16.89 -12.47 23.26
N GLU A 173 15.82 -11.74 23.60
CA GLU A 173 15.46 -10.45 22.99
C GLU A 173 16.57 -9.39 23.15
N ARG A 174 17.14 -9.30 24.36
CA ARG A 174 18.18 -8.29 24.65
C ARG A 174 19.50 -8.59 23.97
N GLU A 175 19.86 -9.86 23.83
CA GLU A 175 21.06 -10.30 23.13
C GLU A 175 20.94 -10.00 21.64
N LEU A 176 19.78 -10.27 21.06
CA LEU A 176 19.48 -9.96 19.66
C LEU A 176 19.46 -8.45 19.38
N LEU A 177 18.71 -7.68 20.20
CA LEU A 177 18.50 -6.26 19.96
C LEU A 177 19.75 -5.41 20.25
N GLY A 178 20.54 -5.80 21.26
CA GLY A 178 21.65 -5.00 21.77
C GLY A 178 22.60 -4.43 20.71
N PRO A 179 23.13 -5.24 19.77
CA PRO A 179 24.04 -4.80 18.72
C PRO A 179 23.34 -4.06 17.55
N MET A 180 22.00 -4.06 17.51
CA MET A 180 21.27 -3.43 16.41
C MET A 180 21.26 -1.90 16.53
N SER A 181 21.15 -1.23 15.37
CA SER A 181 20.98 0.21 15.33
C SER A 181 19.68 0.64 16.04
N VAL A 182 19.70 1.77 16.76
CA VAL A 182 18.51 2.36 17.37
C VAL A 182 17.36 2.57 16.38
N ARG A 183 17.66 2.70 15.10
CA ARG A 183 16.66 2.89 14.03
C ARG A 183 15.78 1.68 13.75
N ILE A 184 16.13 0.50 14.29
CA ILE A 184 15.28 -0.69 14.18
C ILE A 184 14.02 -0.59 15.04
N LEU A 185 14.09 0.21 16.10
CA LEU A 185 12.98 0.36 17.03
C LEU A 185 11.87 1.23 16.44
N PRO A 186 10.59 0.82 16.59
CA PRO A 186 9.45 1.61 16.18
C PRO A 186 9.47 3.03 16.77
N GLY A 187 9.21 4.05 15.95
CA GLY A 187 9.24 5.46 16.36
C GLY A 187 10.61 6.13 16.26
N VAL A 188 11.68 5.40 15.93
CA VAL A 188 13.01 5.97 15.69
C VAL A 188 13.21 6.23 14.20
N GLY A 189 12.57 7.30 13.70
CA GLY A 189 12.79 7.82 12.35
C GLY A 189 14.11 8.60 12.25
N PRO A 190 14.41 9.18 11.05
CA PRO A 190 15.66 9.92 10.83
C PRO A 190 15.93 11.02 11.87
N ALA A 191 14.93 11.85 12.18
CA ALA A 191 15.08 12.96 13.15
C ALA A 191 15.39 12.46 14.57
N THR A 192 14.67 11.46 15.06
CA THR A 192 14.91 10.84 16.37
C THR A 192 16.26 10.13 16.39
N GLY A 193 16.60 9.39 15.34
CA GLY A 193 17.89 8.72 15.22
C GLY A 193 19.07 9.70 15.20
N ASP A 194 18.94 10.85 14.52
CA ASP A 194 19.97 11.91 14.55
C ASP A 194 20.06 12.59 15.90
N HIS A 195 18.95 12.73 16.62
CA HIS A 195 18.96 13.28 17.98
C HIS A 195 19.69 12.33 18.94
N LEU A 196 19.37 11.02 18.91
CA LEU A 196 20.04 10.00 19.72
C LEU A 196 21.53 9.88 19.37
N ARG A 197 21.90 9.92 18.08
CA ARG A 197 23.29 9.89 17.64
C ARG A 197 24.10 11.07 18.20
N ARG A 198 23.54 12.28 18.25
CA ARG A 198 24.18 13.43 18.87
C ARG A 198 24.38 13.27 20.39
N ALA A 199 23.53 12.46 21.03
CA ALA A 199 23.67 12.07 22.44
C ALA A 199 24.59 10.83 22.63
N GLY A 200 25.25 10.33 21.57
CA GLY A 200 26.15 9.17 21.63
C GLY A 200 25.45 7.82 21.57
N MET A 201 24.13 7.81 21.37
CA MET A 201 23.32 6.58 21.36
C MET A 201 23.04 6.12 19.93
N THR A 202 23.76 5.09 19.49
CA THR A 202 23.64 4.55 18.11
C THR A 202 23.12 3.11 18.08
N LEU A 203 23.31 2.37 19.16
CA LEU A 203 22.88 0.98 19.32
C LEU A 203 21.74 0.89 20.36
N VAL A 204 20.93 -0.16 20.24
CA VAL A 204 19.85 -0.44 21.21
C VAL A 204 20.38 -0.64 22.61
N SER A 205 21.54 -1.31 22.78
CA SER A 205 22.23 -1.46 24.08
C SER A 205 22.48 -0.12 24.75
N HIS A 206 22.87 0.93 24.02
CA HIS A 206 23.10 2.26 24.58
C HIS A 206 21.83 2.86 25.17
N LEU A 207 20.64 2.60 24.58
CA LEU A 207 19.36 3.06 25.12
C LEU A 207 18.97 2.27 26.40
N ALA A 208 19.25 0.98 26.40
CA ALA A 208 18.99 0.12 27.55
C ALA A 208 19.86 0.53 28.77
N GLU A 209 21.11 0.90 28.53
CA GLU A 209 22.09 1.33 29.55
C GLU A 209 21.87 2.75 30.05
N ALA A 210 21.42 3.68 29.18
CA ALA A 210 21.19 5.08 29.53
C ALA A 210 20.09 5.25 30.59
N GLY A 211 19.16 4.33 30.67
CA GLY A 211 18.05 4.35 31.60
C GLY A 211 16.88 5.26 31.18
N GLU A 212 15.73 5.04 31.81
CA GLU A 212 14.49 5.73 31.45
C GLU A 212 14.57 7.26 31.64
N ALA A 213 15.14 7.72 32.76
CA ALA A 213 15.20 9.14 33.10
C ALA A 213 15.96 9.97 32.04
N GLU A 214 17.06 9.43 31.50
CA GLU A 214 17.85 10.08 30.48
C GLU A 214 17.08 10.14 29.14
N LEU A 215 16.41 9.05 28.73
CA LEU A 215 15.59 9.04 27.52
C LEU A 215 14.39 9.96 27.63
N VAL A 216 13.75 10.07 28.81
CA VAL A 216 12.68 11.03 29.08
C VAL A 216 13.17 12.47 28.96
N ARG A 217 14.37 12.76 29.47
CA ARG A 217 15.00 14.09 29.35
C ARG A 217 15.26 14.46 27.89
N LEU A 218 15.70 13.51 27.07
CA LEU A 218 16.04 13.74 25.66
C LEU A 218 14.81 13.81 24.74
N LEU A 219 13.81 12.95 24.94
CA LEU A 219 12.73 12.71 23.96
C LEU A 219 11.34 13.08 24.48
N GLY A 220 11.24 13.52 25.74
CA GLY A 220 9.98 13.75 26.44
C GLY A 220 9.39 12.45 27.03
N LYS A 221 8.46 12.63 27.97
CA LYS A 221 7.94 11.54 28.84
C LYS A 221 7.41 10.35 28.03
N ALA A 222 6.46 10.57 27.12
CA ALA A 222 5.80 9.48 26.40
C ALA A 222 6.77 8.68 25.51
N HIS A 223 7.59 9.38 24.75
CA HIS A 223 8.52 8.76 23.82
C HIS A 223 9.72 8.11 24.52
N GLY A 224 10.27 8.78 25.55
CA GLY A 224 11.42 8.27 26.31
C GLY A 224 11.10 7.00 27.07
N VAL A 225 9.96 6.94 27.78
CA VAL A 225 9.48 5.73 28.47
C VAL A 225 9.24 4.57 27.47
N ALA A 226 8.53 4.86 26.37
CA ALA A 226 8.25 3.83 25.37
C ALA A 226 9.54 3.27 24.74
N LEU A 227 10.49 4.13 24.41
CA LEU A 227 11.74 3.72 23.78
C LEU A 227 12.63 2.93 24.76
N HIS A 228 12.67 3.32 26.05
CA HIS A 228 13.39 2.56 27.07
C HIS A 228 12.82 1.14 27.22
N ARG A 229 11.49 0.99 27.31
CA ARG A 229 10.84 -0.32 27.37
C ARG A 229 11.17 -1.18 26.15
N MET A 230 11.07 -0.59 24.94
CA MET A 230 11.41 -1.29 23.70
C MET A 230 12.89 -1.71 23.66
N ALA A 231 13.81 -0.87 24.14
CA ALA A 231 15.24 -1.22 24.22
C ALA A 231 15.52 -2.36 25.19
N GLN A 232 14.66 -2.59 26.19
CA GLN A 232 14.68 -3.75 27.08
C GLN A 232 14.01 -5.00 26.47
N GLY A 233 13.49 -4.92 25.23
CA GLY A 233 12.75 -5.99 24.57
C GLY A 233 11.24 -6.02 24.87
N TYR A 234 10.71 -5.06 25.64
CA TYR A 234 9.31 -5.08 26.06
C TYR A 234 8.37 -4.34 25.08
N ASP A 235 7.41 -5.08 24.55
CA ASP A 235 6.26 -4.56 23.82
C ASP A 235 5.03 -5.40 24.16
N ASP A 236 4.02 -4.78 24.76
CA ASP A 236 2.79 -5.43 25.25
C ASP A 236 1.55 -5.06 24.39
N ARG A 237 1.74 -4.38 23.26
CA ARG A 237 0.64 -4.01 22.37
C ARG A 237 -0.01 -5.25 21.76
N PRO A 238 -1.33 -5.44 21.94
CA PRO A 238 -2.04 -6.58 21.35
C PRO A 238 -2.13 -6.47 19.83
N VAL A 239 -2.37 -7.59 19.15
CA VAL A 239 -2.84 -7.62 17.78
C VAL A 239 -4.32 -7.24 17.77
N VAL A 240 -4.71 -6.26 16.93
CA VAL A 240 -6.05 -5.71 16.86
C VAL A 240 -6.59 -5.89 15.45
N ALA A 241 -7.63 -6.72 15.30
CA ALA A 241 -8.18 -7.10 13.99
C ALA A 241 -8.76 -5.90 13.21
N GLU A 242 -9.42 -4.99 13.91
CA GLU A 242 -10.04 -3.82 13.31
C GLU A 242 -9.45 -2.55 13.90
N ARG A 243 -8.88 -1.73 13.03
CA ARG A 243 -8.55 -0.35 13.36
C ARG A 243 -9.44 0.56 12.56
N ASP A 244 -10.33 1.25 13.24
CA ASP A 244 -11.07 2.31 12.60
C ASP A 244 -10.13 3.31 11.96
N ALA A 245 -10.40 3.62 10.69
CA ALA A 245 -9.70 4.71 10.02
C ALA A 245 -9.94 5.99 10.81
N LYS A 246 -8.88 6.71 11.15
CA LYS A 246 -8.97 7.97 11.90
C LYS A 246 -9.19 9.17 11.00
N SER A 247 -8.84 9.04 9.74
CA SER A 247 -8.92 10.11 8.74
C SER A 247 -8.99 9.55 7.31
N VAL A 248 -9.58 10.33 6.42
CA VAL A 248 -9.50 10.17 4.97
C VAL A 248 -8.81 11.40 4.41
N SER A 249 -7.82 11.25 3.54
CA SER A 249 -7.12 12.39 2.93
C SER A 249 -6.69 12.11 1.50
N VAL A 250 -6.51 13.20 0.74
CA VAL A 250 -5.97 13.20 -0.61
C VAL A 250 -4.87 14.25 -0.69
N GLU A 251 -3.72 13.90 -1.24
CA GLU A 251 -2.58 14.81 -1.40
C GLU A 251 -2.04 14.71 -2.83
N ASP A 252 -1.67 15.85 -3.42
CA ASP A 252 -0.97 15.92 -4.69
C ASP A 252 0.33 16.69 -4.55
N THR A 253 1.40 16.15 -5.11
CA THR A 253 2.69 16.84 -5.28
C THR A 253 2.80 17.33 -6.72
N PHE A 254 2.99 18.62 -6.92
CA PHE A 254 3.06 19.24 -8.24
C PHE A 254 4.48 19.16 -8.81
N ASP A 255 4.63 18.89 -10.10
CA ASP A 255 5.95 18.84 -10.75
C ASP A 255 6.67 20.20 -10.74
N VAL A 256 5.92 21.29 -10.76
CA VAL A 256 6.39 22.68 -10.61
C VAL A 256 5.63 23.34 -9.46
N ASP A 257 6.31 24.14 -8.64
CA ASP A 257 5.67 24.84 -7.53
C ASP A 257 4.58 25.80 -8.04
N LEU A 258 3.45 25.80 -7.34
CA LEU A 258 2.34 26.70 -7.64
C LEU A 258 2.56 28.03 -6.94
N HIS A 259 2.60 29.13 -7.70
CA HIS A 259 2.73 30.50 -7.18
C HIS A 259 1.43 31.30 -7.34
N ASP A 260 0.61 30.94 -8.33
CA ASP A 260 -0.67 31.59 -8.57
C ASP A 260 -1.73 31.15 -7.55
N ARG A 261 -2.24 32.12 -6.78
CA ARG A 261 -3.24 31.87 -5.73
C ARG A 261 -4.57 31.34 -6.27
N VAL A 262 -4.97 31.76 -7.47
CA VAL A 262 -6.19 31.26 -8.11
C VAL A 262 -6.03 29.77 -8.41
N ARG A 263 -4.90 29.38 -9.01
CA ARG A 263 -4.60 27.99 -9.30
C ARG A 263 -4.48 27.13 -8.02
N VAL A 264 -3.83 27.65 -6.96
CA VAL A 264 -3.76 26.97 -5.67
C VAL A 264 -5.16 26.69 -5.12
N ARG A 265 -6.08 27.68 -5.20
CA ARG A 265 -7.46 27.52 -4.77
C ARG A 265 -8.20 26.44 -5.57
N THR A 266 -8.12 26.49 -6.89
CA THR A 266 -8.72 25.47 -7.77
C THR A 266 -8.23 24.07 -7.44
N GLU A 267 -6.93 23.88 -7.15
CA GLU A 267 -6.37 22.59 -6.77
C GLU A 267 -6.87 22.13 -5.38
N VAL A 268 -7.03 23.04 -4.42
CA VAL A 268 -7.64 22.73 -3.11
C VAL A 268 -9.08 22.28 -3.25
N GLU A 269 -9.89 22.96 -4.08
CA GLU A 269 -11.27 22.56 -4.38
C GLU A 269 -11.33 21.17 -5.01
N ARG A 270 -10.48 20.87 -5.99
CA ARG A 270 -10.38 19.57 -6.63
C ARG A 270 -9.95 18.45 -5.64
N LEU A 271 -9.05 18.78 -4.72
CA LEU A 271 -8.63 17.83 -3.67
C LEU A 271 -9.74 17.58 -2.65
N ALA A 272 -10.52 18.61 -2.31
CA ALA A 272 -11.68 18.48 -1.43
C ALA A 272 -12.74 17.55 -2.04
N ASP A 273 -13.06 17.70 -3.33
CA ASP A 273 -13.98 16.81 -4.04
C ASP A 273 -13.52 15.36 -4.05
N ARG A 274 -12.24 15.13 -4.34
CA ARG A 274 -11.64 13.77 -4.30
C ARG A 274 -11.62 13.18 -2.88
N CYS A 275 -11.42 14.04 -1.88
CA CYS A 275 -11.45 13.60 -0.47
C CYS A 275 -12.87 13.15 -0.10
N VAL A 276 -13.89 13.93 -0.47
CA VAL A 276 -15.30 13.57 -0.23
C VAL A 276 -15.70 12.31 -0.99
N GLN A 277 -15.28 12.14 -2.24
CA GLN A 277 -15.53 10.90 -2.99
C GLN A 277 -14.95 9.68 -2.27
N ARG A 278 -13.73 9.79 -1.70
CA ARG A 278 -13.14 8.72 -0.88
C ARG A 278 -13.91 8.49 0.42
N LEU A 279 -14.36 9.57 1.05
CA LEU A 279 -15.12 9.52 2.30
C LEU A 279 -16.44 8.76 2.09
N ARG A 280 -17.20 9.12 1.03
CA ARG A 280 -18.43 8.45 0.61
C ARG A 280 -18.20 7.00 0.19
N GLY A 281 -17.13 6.75 -0.56
CA GLY A 281 -16.75 5.39 -0.96
C GLY A 281 -16.39 4.46 0.22
N ALA A 282 -16.01 5.04 1.36
CA ALA A 282 -15.80 4.33 2.62
C ALA A 282 -17.06 4.25 3.52
N GLY A 283 -18.20 4.82 3.08
CA GLY A 283 -19.42 4.89 3.89
C GLY A 283 -19.28 5.75 5.14
N ARG A 284 -18.40 6.77 5.10
CA ARG A 284 -18.06 7.58 6.28
C ARG A 284 -18.40 9.04 6.05
N SER A 285 -18.68 9.74 7.13
CA SER A 285 -18.69 11.20 7.24
C SER A 285 -17.59 11.66 8.21
N GLY A 286 -17.33 12.98 8.29
CA GLY A 286 -16.31 13.44 9.23
C GLY A 286 -16.48 14.90 9.64
N ARG A 287 -15.92 15.23 10.79
CA ARG A 287 -16.20 16.49 11.48
C ARG A 287 -15.11 17.56 11.33
N THR A 288 -13.85 17.16 11.11
CA THR A 288 -12.75 18.12 11.08
C THR A 288 -12.08 18.09 9.73
N VAL A 289 -12.15 19.21 9.01
CA VAL A 289 -11.44 19.41 7.74
C VAL A 289 -10.01 19.87 8.01
N VAL A 290 -9.06 19.28 7.32
CA VAL A 290 -7.62 19.54 7.47
C VAL A 290 -7.05 19.94 6.11
N LEU A 291 -6.38 21.08 6.07
CA LEU A 291 -5.56 21.51 4.93
C LEU A 291 -4.08 21.36 5.25
N LYS A 292 -3.36 20.68 4.38
CA LYS A 292 -1.91 20.52 4.43
C LYS A 292 -1.27 21.23 3.25
N VAL A 293 -0.30 22.10 3.54
CA VAL A 293 0.47 22.81 2.53
C VAL A 293 1.96 22.57 2.78
N ARG A 294 2.67 22.04 1.79
CA ARG A 294 4.12 21.91 1.83
C ARG A 294 4.74 22.88 0.84
N ARG A 295 5.67 23.68 1.30
CA ARG A 295 6.40 24.66 0.50
C ARG A 295 7.60 24.03 -0.21
N TYR A 296 8.27 24.82 -1.06
CA TYR A 296 9.46 24.42 -1.80
C TYR A 296 10.63 23.96 -0.90
N ASP A 297 10.78 24.58 0.28
CA ASP A 297 11.80 24.28 1.29
C ASP A 297 11.46 23.05 2.16
N PHE A 298 10.40 22.32 1.79
CA PHE A 298 9.82 21.19 2.52
C PHE A 298 9.20 21.52 3.88
N SER A 299 9.15 22.79 4.28
CA SER A 299 8.32 23.19 5.43
C SER A 299 6.86 22.82 5.20
N THR A 300 6.22 22.26 6.22
CA THR A 300 4.83 21.80 6.11
C THR A 300 3.97 22.58 7.11
N LEU A 301 2.91 23.17 6.58
CA LEU A 301 1.87 23.82 7.37
C LEU A 301 0.63 22.95 7.36
N THR A 302 0.03 22.76 8.52
CA THR A 302 -1.26 22.08 8.65
C THR A 302 -2.21 23.01 9.38
N ARG A 303 -3.42 23.16 8.85
CA ARG A 303 -4.51 23.92 9.43
C ARG A 303 -5.74 23.04 9.49
N SER A 304 -6.58 23.23 10.49
CA SER A 304 -7.81 22.45 10.63
C SER A 304 -8.96 23.32 11.12
N GLU A 305 -10.15 22.96 10.69
CA GLU A 305 -11.43 23.54 11.11
C GLU A 305 -12.36 22.41 11.52
N THR A 306 -12.90 22.50 12.73
CA THR A 306 -13.88 21.53 13.23
C THR A 306 -15.28 22.07 13.02
N LEU A 307 -16.06 21.38 12.23
CA LEU A 307 -17.44 21.69 11.88
C LEU A 307 -18.39 21.39 13.05
N ARG A 308 -19.61 21.88 13.00
CA ARG A 308 -20.64 21.63 14.02
C ARG A 308 -21.02 20.17 14.12
N GLY A 309 -21.15 19.48 12.96
CA GLY A 309 -21.46 18.06 12.83
C GLY A 309 -20.58 17.35 11.81
N PRO A 310 -20.58 15.99 11.78
CA PRO A 310 -19.96 15.23 10.71
C PRO A 310 -20.69 15.49 9.39
N THR A 311 -19.94 15.60 8.27
CA THR A 311 -20.47 15.82 6.93
C THR A 311 -19.71 15.02 5.87
N ASP A 312 -20.37 14.73 4.78
CA ASP A 312 -19.82 14.22 3.53
C ASP A 312 -20.27 15.10 2.33
N ASP A 313 -20.75 16.33 2.63
CA ASP A 313 -21.13 17.32 1.63
C ASP A 313 -19.87 17.97 1.02
N PRO A 314 -19.69 17.88 -0.32
CA PRO A 314 -18.53 18.44 -0.99
C PRO A 314 -18.50 19.97 -0.89
N THR A 315 -19.65 20.65 -0.82
CA THR A 315 -19.72 22.11 -0.71
C THR A 315 -19.18 22.57 0.63
N VAL A 316 -19.62 21.95 1.72
CA VAL A 316 -19.16 22.27 3.08
C VAL A 316 -17.66 22.02 3.22
N VAL A 317 -17.16 20.88 2.70
CA VAL A 317 -15.73 20.56 2.79
C VAL A 317 -14.88 21.50 1.92
N ARG A 318 -15.35 21.87 0.71
CA ARG A 318 -14.67 22.87 -0.15
C ARG A 318 -14.59 24.24 0.50
N GLU A 319 -15.68 24.73 1.06
CA GLU A 319 -15.71 26.03 1.74
C GLU A 319 -14.79 26.06 2.97
N ALA A 320 -14.80 25.01 3.81
CA ALA A 320 -13.91 24.90 4.95
C ALA A 320 -12.43 24.88 4.50
N ALA A 321 -12.10 24.10 3.47
CA ALA A 321 -10.74 24.04 2.91
C ALA A 321 -10.31 25.40 2.32
N ALA A 322 -11.22 26.13 1.66
CA ALA A 322 -10.97 27.47 1.12
C ALA A 322 -10.70 28.49 2.26
N ARG A 323 -11.50 28.49 3.34
CA ARG A 323 -11.26 29.34 4.52
C ARG A 323 -9.91 29.03 5.16
N LEU A 324 -9.54 27.75 5.29
CA LEU A 324 -8.23 27.36 5.82
C LEU A 324 -7.07 27.84 4.94
N LEU A 325 -7.26 27.86 3.60
CA LEU A 325 -6.27 28.36 2.66
C LEU A 325 -6.05 29.88 2.79
N GLU A 326 -7.09 30.66 3.11
CA GLU A 326 -6.96 32.10 3.30
C GLU A 326 -5.97 32.47 4.41
N ALA A 327 -5.88 31.62 5.45
CA ALA A 327 -4.95 31.80 6.55
C ALA A 327 -3.50 31.33 6.25
N VAL A 328 -3.22 30.88 5.02
CA VAL A 328 -1.90 30.35 4.62
C VAL A 328 -1.26 31.25 3.58
N ASP A 329 -0.03 31.69 3.85
CA ASP A 329 0.80 32.36 2.86
C ASP A 329 1.32 31.35 1.83
N THR A 330 0.94 31.55 0.56
CA THR A 330 1.33 30.69 -0.57
C THR A 330 2.33 31.38 -1.52
N THR A 331 2.76 32.59 -1.23
CA THR A 331 3.63 33.40 -2.11
C THR A 331 5.00 32.77 -2.36
N GLY A 332 5.52 32.02 -1.38
CA GLY A 332 6.82 31.33 -1.49
C GLY A 332 6.80 30.08 -2.37
N GLY A 333 5.68 29.75 -3.04
CA GLY A 333 5.52 28.56 -3.87
C GLY A 333 5.05 27.34 -3.08
N VAL A 334 4.07 26.66 -3.65
CA VAL A 334 3.43 25.45 -3.07
C VAL A 334 3.85 24.22 -3.84
N ARG A 335 4.56 23.32 -3.14
CA ARG A 335 5.04 22.05 -3.68
C ARG A 335 4.00 20.93 -3.60
N LEU A 336 3.23 20.90 -2.50
CA LEU A 336 2.21 19.88 -2.25
C LEU A 336 1.02 20.51 -1.55
N LEU A 337 -0.16 20.09 -1.97
CA LEU A 337 -1.42 20.36 -1.29
C LEU A 337 -2.08 19.05 -0.87
N GLY A 338 -2.76 19.10 0.27
CA GLY A 338 -3.56 17.98 0.77
C GLY A 338 -4.82 18.46 1.48
N VAL A 339 -5.93 17.77 1.23
CA VAL A 339 -7.18 17.96 1.96
C VAL A 339 -7.51 16.63 2.65
N GLY A 340 -7.85 16.70 3.92
CA GLY A 340 -8.23 15.55 4.72
C GLY A 340 -9.42 15.85 5.61
N VAL A 341 -10.10 14.78 6.02
CA VAL A 341 -11.21 14.82 6.95
C VAL A 341 -10.92 13.85 8.09
N THR A 342 -11.06 14.32 9.34
CA THR A 342 -10.85 13.53 10.56
C THR A 342 -12.08 13.59 11.44
N GLY A 343 -12.08 12.84 12.58
CA GLY A 343 -13.25 12.71 13.41
C GLY A 343 -14.36 12.01 12.65
N LEU A 344 -14.00 10.85 12.08
CA LEU A 344 -14.90 10.06 11.23
C LEU A 344 -16.06 9.49 12.03
N ALA A 345 -17.23 9.41 11.40
CA ALA A 345 -18.45 8.81 11.90
C ALA A 345 -19.11 7.96 10.82
N ASP A 346 -19.87 6.95 11.22
CA ASP A 346 -20.56 6.02 10.30
C ASP A 346 -21.81 6.64 9.64
N PHE A 347 -22.32 7.74 10.23
CA PHE A 347 -23.52 8.41 9.73
C PHE A 347 -23.29 9.90 9.65
N THR A 348 -23.83 10.52 8.60
CA THR A 348 -24.14 11.94 8.57
C THR A 348 -25.30 12.16 9.55
N GLN A 349 -25.06 12.90 10.61
CA GLN A 349 -26.18 13.49 11.35
C GLN A 349 -26.73 14.57 10.42
N GLU A 350 -27.82 14.27 9.73
CA GLU A 350 -28.52 15.25 8.92
C GLU A 350 -28.88 16.41 9.86
N ASP A 351 -28.33 17.58 9.57
CA ASP A 351 -28.66 18.78 10.31
C ASP A 351 -30.12 19.11 9.96
N LEU A 352 -31.03 18.94 10.92
CA LEU A 352 -32.46 19.24 10.74
C LEU A 352 -32.67 20.69 10.25
N PHE A 353 -31.72 21.58 10.48
CA PHE A 353 -31.73 22.95 9.96
C PHE A 353 -31.26 23.05 8.49
N ALA A 354 -30.36 22.18 8.04
CA ALA A 354 -29.99 22.08 6.63
C ALA A 354 -31.16 21.50 5.81
N GLN A 355 -31.84 20.47 6.33
CA GLN A 355 -33.06 19.94 5.70
C GLN A 355 -34.17 20.97 5.62
N ALA A 356 -34.33 21.82 6.65
CA ALA A 356 -35.30 22.90 6.60
C ALA A 356 -34.92 23.97 5.55
N ALA A 357 -33.64 24.32 5.44
CA ALA A 357 -33.15 25.28 4.44
C ALA A 357 -33.26 24.74 2.98
N ASP A 358 -32.93 23.45 2.79
CA ASP A 358 -33.08 22.78 1.50
C ASP A 358 -34.56 22.61 1.12
N ALA A 359 -35.42 22.36 2.09
CA ALA A 359 -36.87 22.33 1.87
C ALA A 359 -37.44 23.73 1.51
N GLU A 360 -36.93 24.79 2.13
CA GLU A 360 -37.28 26.18 1.80
C GLU A 360 -36.79 26.54 0.38
N HIS A 361 -35.55 26.19 0.00
CA HIS A 361 -35.06 26.42 -1.38
C HIS A 361 -35.79 25.58 -2.42
N ALA A 362 -36.10 24.33 -2.14
CA ALA A 362 -36.91 23.50 -3.03
C ALA A 362 -38.35 24.05 -3.18
N ALA A 363 -38.93 24.65 -2.13
CA ALA A 363 -40.20 25.30 -2.20
C ALA A 363 -40.16 26.61 -3.00
N GLU A 364 -39.07 27.39 -2.88
CA GLU A 364 -38.84 28.61 -3.67
C GLU A 364 -38.60 28.29 -5.16
N GLU A 365 -37.81 27.24 -5.48
CA GLU A 365 -37.63 26.78 -6.86
C GLU A 365 -38.95 26.25 -7.47
N SER A 366 -39.74 25.52 -6.68
CA SER A 366 -41.08 25.05 -7.13
C SER A 366 -42.05 26.18 -7.34
N ALA A 367 -42.01 27.24 -6.53
CA ALA A 367 -42.81 28.43 -6.69
C ALA A 367 -42.37 29.26 -7.91
N ALA A 368 -41.06 29.33 -8.20
CA ALA A 368 -40.49 29.97 -9.37
C ALA A 368 -40.81 29.21 -10.67
N ALA A 369 -40.83 27.89 -10.64
CA ALA A 369 -41.19 27.03 -11.76
C ALA A 369 -42.69 27.07 -12.10
N GLY A 370 -43.55 27.36 -11.11
CA GLY A 370 -44.99 27.51 -11.31
C GLY A 370 -45.43 28.78 -12.03
N ALA A 371 -44.53 29.76 -12.22
CA ALA A 371 -44.82 31.03 -12.86
C ALA A 371 -44.45 31.10 -14.36
N ALA A 372 -43.87 30.07 -14.93
CA ALA A 372 -43.51 29.97 -16.35
C ALA A 372 -44.23 28.78 -17.01
N GLY A 373 -45.52 28.87 -17.11
CA GLY A 373 -46.34 27.93 -17.86
C GLY A 373 -46.68 28.50 -19.23
N ASP A 374 -46.36 27.79 -20.22
CA ASP A 374 -46.98 27.53 -21.50
C ASP A 374 -46.00 27.58 -22.68
N GLY A 375 -45.98 26.54 -23.46
CA GLY A 375 -45.52 26.56 -24.85
C GLY A 375 -44.48 25.52 -25.26
N GLY A 376 -44.92 24.41 -25.83
CA GLY A 376 -44.13 23.73 -26.85
C GLY A 376 -43.75 22.30 -26.63
N GLN A 377 -44.67 21.41 -26.85
CA GLN A 377 -44.46 19.99 -27.16
C GLN A 377 -43.53 19.82 -28.37
N ARG A 378 -42.36 19.26 -28.19
CA ARG A 378 -41.62 18.60 -29.27
C ARG A 378 -41.26 17.17 -28.82
N THR A 379 -41.95 16.26 -29.47
CA THR A 379 -41.65 14.82 -29.50
C THR A 379 -40.22 14.61 -29.98
N ALA A 380 -39.40 14.01 -29.15
CA ALA A 380 -38.13 13.42 -29.56
C ALA A 380 -38.37 11.94 -29.83
N GLU A 381 -38.22 11.56 -31.09
CA GLU A 381 -38.16 10.16 -31.53
C GLU A 381 -36.91 9.48 -30.93
N GLU A 382 -37.12 8.37 -30.25
CA GLU A 382 -36.09 7.45 -29.86
C GLU A 382 -35.54 6.73 -31.12
N GLU A 383 -34.30 7.01 -31.49
CA GLU A 383 -33.54 6.12 -32.38
C GLU A 383 -32.80 5.06 -31.55
N PRO A 384 -32.80 3.77 -31.99
CA PRO A 384 -32.17 2.70 -31.25
C PRO A 384 -30.67 2.58 -31.56
N GLY A 385 -29.86 2.41 -30.49
CA GLY A 385 -28.60 1.66 -30.54
C GLY A 385 -27.50 2.21 -31.45
N GLY A 386 -26.92 3.36 -31.09
CA GLY A 386 -25.62 3.77 -31.61
C GLY A 386 -24.50 3.31 -30.68
N GLU A 387 -23.66 2.39 -31.10
CA GLU A 387 -22.32 2.20 -30.52
C GLU A 387 -21.66 3.58 -30.45
N THR A 388 -21.34 4.02 -29.21
CA THR A 388 -20.68 5.30 -28.98
C THR A 388 -19.27 5.19 -29.54
N ARG A 389 -19.08 5.60 -30.80
CA ARG A 389 -17.76 5.77 -31.40
C ARG A 389 -17.01 6.80 -30.57
N GLU A 390 -15.97 6.37 -29.87
CA GLU A 390 -15.05 7.30 -29.19
C GLU A 390 -14.58 8.34 -30.22
N SER A 391 -14.61 9.63 -29.83
CA SER A 391 -14.14 10.70 -30.72
C SER A 391 -12.64 10.59 -30.95
N GLU A 392 -12.16 11.04 -32.11
CA GLU A 392 -10.70 11.04 -32.42
C GLU A 392 -9.90 11.84 -31.39
N GLU A 393 -10.51 12.89 -30.80
CA GLU A 393 -9.91 13.67 -29.72
C GLU A 393 -9.79 12.87 -28.41
N GLN A 394 -10.77 12.04 -28.06
CA GLN A 394 -10.70 11.14 -26.90
C GLN A 394 -9.63 10.07 -27.07
N LEU A 395 -9.50 9.50 -28.25
CA LEU A 395 -8.44 8.54 -28.58
C LEU A 395 -7.04 9.20 -28.55
N ALA A 396 -6.91 10.43 -29.08
CA ALA A 396 -5.65 11.18 -29.06
C ALA A 396 -5.21 11.59 -27.65
N ALA A 397 -6.16 11.86 -26.75
CA ALA A 397 -5.89 12.17 -25.35
C ALA A 397 -5.54 10.94 -24.50
N ARG A 398 -5.68 9.74 -25.03
CA ARG A 398 -5.42 8.47 -24.30
C ARG A 398 -3.95 8.36 -23.92
N ARG A 399 -3.68 8.24 -22.59
CA ARG A 399 -2.33 8.04 -22.05
C ARG A 399 -2.09 6.56 -21.80
N TRP A 400 -0.91 6.07 -22.21
CA TRP A 400 -0.46 4.70 -22.01
C TRP A 400 0.72 4.65 -21.02
N PRO A 401 0.47 4.58 -19.70
CA PRO A 401 1.55 4.57 -18.71
C PRO A 401 2.37 3.29 -18.78
N ALA A 402 3.68 3.41 -18.56
CA ALA A 402 4.58 2.27 -18.53
C ALA A 402 4.20 1.27 -17.43
N GLY A 403 4.09 0.01 -17.79
CA GLY A 403 3.69 -1.09 -16.91
C GLY A 403 2.20 -1.44 -16.97
N HIS A 404 1.34 -0.60 -17.53
CA HIS A 404 -0.10 -0.87 -17.63
C HIS A 404 -0.41 -1.99 -18.60
N ASP A 405 -1.45 -2.78 -18.25
CA ASP A 405 -1.95 -3.88 -19.08
C ASP A 405 -2.76 -3.36 -20.24
N VAL A 406 -2.60 -4.03 -21.37
CA VAL A 406 -3.34 -3.74 -22.60
C VAL A 406 -3.72 -5.04 -23.30
N ARG A 407 -4.75 -4.94 -24.13
CA ARG A 407 -5.15 -6.02 -25.05
C ARG A 407 -5.23 -5.47 -26.47
N HIS A 408 -4.65 -6.21 -27.41
CA HIS A 408 -4.79 -5.92 -28.83
C HIS A 408 -5.58 -7.06 -29.50
N GLU A 409 -6.50 -6.71 -30.39
CA GLU A 409 -7.39 -7.69 -31.02
C GLU A 409 -6.65 -8.86 -31.70
N VAL A 410 -5.52 -8.57 -32.37
CA VAL A 410 -4.72 -9.56 -33.11
C VAL A 410 -3.63 -10.19 -32.24
N HIS A 411 -3.08 -9.46 -31.25
CA HIS A 411 -1.87 -9.87 -30.53
C HIS A 411 -2.13 -10.36 -29.12
N GLY A 412 -3.38 -10.23 -28.62
CA GLY A 412 -3.75 -10.67 -27.27
C GLY A 412 -3.30 -9.71 -26.17
N HIS A 413 -3.04 -10.26 -24.98
CA HIS A 413 -2.62 -9.52 -23.80
C HIS A 413 -1.16 -9.08 -23.86
N GLY A 414 -0.88 -7.93 -23.28
CA GLY A 414 0.46 -7.38 -23.18
C GLY A 414 0.51 -6.22 -22.19
N TRP A 415 1.66 -5.56 -22.14
CA TRP A 415 1.86 -4.41 -21.27
C TRP A 415 2.68 -3.31 -21.95
N VAL A 416 2.41 -2.08 -21.56
CA VAL A 416 3.05 -0.89 -22.12
C VAL A 416 4.48 -0.77 -21.60
N GLN A 417 5.47 -0.84 -22.48
CA GLN A 417 6.88 -0.56 -22.15
C GLN A 417 7.15 0.95 -22.07
N GLY A 418 6.45 1.72 -22.88
CA GLY A 418 6.54 3.18 -22.90
C GLY A 418 5.70 3.78 -24.01
N SER A 419 5.41 5.06 -23.88
CA SER A 419 4.67 5.83 -24.87
C SER A 419 5.28 7.21 -25.07
N GLY A 420 5.20 7.76 -26.28
CA GLY A 420 5.68 9.09 -26.61
C GLY A 420 5.65 9.34 -28.12
N VAL A 421 5.66 10.61 -28.50
CA VAL A 421 5.69 11.06 -29.91
C VAL A 421 4.62 10.35 -30.77
N GLY A 422 3.37 10.28 -30.24
CA GLY A 422 2.24 9.65 -30.95
C GLY A 422 2.33 8.13 -31.10
N ARG A 423 3.22 7.46 -30.36
CA ARG A 423 3.43 6.01 -30.44
C ARG A 423 3.38 5.38 -29.05
N VAL A 424 2.98 4.10 -28.99
CA VAL A 424 3.01 3.25 -27.81
C VAL A 424 3.71 1.94 -28.14
N THR A 425 4.66 1.54 -27.32
CA THR A 425 5.39 0.29 -27.45
C THR A 425 4.86 -0.71 -26.43
N VAL A 426 4.41 -1.86 -26.90
CA VAL A 426 3.76 -2.92 -26.11
C VAL A 426 4.57 -4.21 -26.25
N ARG A 427 4.76 -4.91 -25.15
CA ARG A 427 5.23 -6.28 -25.11
C ARG A 427 4.06 -7.21 -24.87
N PHE A 428 3.87 -8.20 -25.75
CA PHE A 428 2.77 -9.17 -25.68
C PHE A 428 3.25 -10.43 -24.98
N GLU A 429 2.94 -10.56 -23.73
CA GLU A 429 3.25 -11.70 -22.86
C GLU A 429 2.23 -11.79 -21.72
N GLU A 430 2.03 -12.99 -21.21
CA GLU A 430 1.18 -13.29 -20.06
C GLU A 430 2.04 -13.85 -18.91
N PRO A 431 1.57 -13.82 -17.65
CA PRO A 431 2.38 -14.25 -16.50
C PRO A 431 2.98 -15.65 -16.61
N TRP A 432 2.36 -16.55 -17.35
CA TRP A 432 2.74 -17.96 -17.52
C TRP A 432 3.35 -18.31 -18.87
N THR A 433 3.59 -17.31 -19.73
CA THR A 433 4.23 -17.51 -21.04
C THR A 433 5.74 -17.20 -20.99
N PRO A 434 6.54 -17.67 -21.95
CA PRO A 434 7.88 -17.10 -22.16
C PRO A 434 7.83 -15.61 -22.49
N PRO A 435 8.96 -14.89 -22.37
CA PRO A 435 9.05 -13.48 -22.79
C PRO A 435 8.58 -13.27 -24.21
N GLY A 436 7.61 -12.38 -24.37
CA GLY A 436 6.89 -12.19 -25.61
C GLY A 436 7.51 -11.13 -26.54
N ARG A 437 6.89 -10.95 -27.71
CA ARG A 437 7.35 -10.01 -28.74
C ARG A 437 6.98 -8.58 -28.42
N VAL A 438 7.82 -7.64 -28.84
CA VAL A 438 7.58 -6.20 -28.73
C VAL A 438 7.05 -5.66 -30.06
N ARG A 439 6.03 -4.80 -30.00
CA ARG A 439 5.48 -4.08 -31.14
C ARG A 439 5.18 -2.64 -30.76
N THR A 440 5.24 -1.77 -31.77
CA THR A 440 4.94 -0.34 -31.59
C THR A 440 3.75 0.03 -32.47
N PHE A 441 2.76 0.67 -31.85
CA PHE A 441 1.51 1.11 -32.46
C PHE A 441 1.42 2.64 -32.45
N ARG A 442 0.47 3.18 -33.18
CA ARG A 442 0.05 4.57 -32.99
C ARG A 442 -0.72 4.69 -31.67
N ILE A 443 -0.67 5.86 -31.03
CA ILE A 443 -1.37 6.10 -29.75
C ILE A 443 -2.90 6.05 -29.90
N ASP A 444 -3.39 6.26 -31.12
CA ASP A 444 -4.80 6.25 -31.52
C ASP A 444 -5.21 4.93 -32.21
N ASP A 445 -4.44 3.88 -32.05
CA ASP A 445 -4.78 2.55 -32.59
C ASP A 445 -6.03 2.02 -31.91
N ARG A 446 -7.10 1.81 -32.70
CA ARG A 446 -8.41 1.37 -32.20
C ARG A 446 -8.43 -0.09 -31.74
N GLN A 447 -7.51 -0.91 -32.23
CA GLN A 447 -7.38 -2.32 -31.84
C GLN A 447 -6.65 -2.49 -30.49
N LEU A 448 -5.98 -1.45 -30.00
CA LEU A 448 -5.29 -1.46 -28.73
C LEU A 448 -6.17 -0.81 -27.65
N GLN A 449 -6.47 -1.58 -26.59
CA GLN A 449 -7.33 -1.14 -25.49
C GLN A 449 -6.66 -1.37 -24.14
N PRO A 450 -6.93 -0.56 -23.11
CA PRO A 450 -6.58 -0.89 -21.74
C PRO A 450 -7.20 -2.23 -21.34
N ALA A 451 -6.51 -2.97 -20.49
CA ALA A 451 -7.00 -4.25 -19.98
C ALA A 451 -6.78 -4.34 -18.47
N ASP A 452 -7.57 -5.18 -17.82
CA ASP A 452 -7.34 -5.52 -16.43
C ASP A 452 -6.14 -6.47 -16.30
N PRO A 453 -5.43 -6.40 -15.18
CA PRO A 453 -4.33 -7.30 -14.89
C PRO A 453 -4.78 -8.77 -14.89
N LEU A 454 -3.97 -9.64 -15.51
CA LEU A 454 -4.18 -11.07 -15.40
C LEU A 454 -3.75 -11.60 -14.03
N ARG A 455 -4.32 -12.73 -13.61
CA ARG A 455 -3.88 -13.46 -12.42
C ARG A 455 -2.41 -13.85 -12.55
N LEU A 456 -1.65 -13.82 -11.46
CA LEU A 456 -0.23 -14.17 -11.48
C LEU A 456 0.00 -15.68 -11.61
N VAL A 457 -0.90 -16.48 -11.07
CA VAL A 457 -0.90 -17.94 -11.14
C VAL A 457 -2.05 -18.41 -12.02
N ARG A 458 -1.76 -19.30 -12.98
CA ARG A 458 -2.75 -19.79 -13.96
C ARG A 458 -3.79 -20.69 -13.32
N ASP A 459 -3.31 -21.69 -12.57
CA ASP A 459 -4.13 -22.71 -11.95
C ASP A 459 -4.09 -22.49 -10.42
N PRO A 460 -5.13 -21.90 -9.81
CA PRO A 460 -5.13 -21.63 -8.38
C PRO A 460 -5.10 -22.94 -7.59
N VAL A 461 -4.23 -23.01 -6.60
CA VAL A 461 -4.14 -24.13 -5.67
C VAL A 461 -5.36 -24.10 -4.75
N ASP A 462 -6.01 -25.25 -4.55
CA ASP A 462 -7.03 -25.40 -3.53
C ASP A 462 -6.36 -25.49 -2.14
N TYR A 463 -6.57 -24.48 -1.32
CA TYR A 463 -6.06 -24.37 0.04
C TYR A 463 -7.19 -24.43 1.10
N SER A 464 -8.35 -24.93 0.72
CA SER A 464 -9.54 -24.99 1.61
C SER A 464 -9.30 -25.79 2.90
N SER A 465 -8.42 -26.81 2.86
CA SER A 465 -8.06 -27.61 4.01
C SER A 465 -6.94 -27.02 4.90
N TRP A 466 -6.26 -26.00 4.43
CA TRP A 466 -5.20 -25.34 5.21
C TRP A 466 -5.82 -24.37 6.25
N PRO A 467 -5.31 -24.25 7.50
CA PRO A 467 -4.03 -24.73 8.01
C PRO A 467 -4.02 -26.15 8.58
N ALA A 468 -5.14 -26.87 8.68
CA ALA A 468 -5.20 -28.21 9.26
C ALA A 468 -4.31 -29.21 8.49
N SER A 469 -4.21 -29.05 7.17
CA SER A 469 -3.28 -29.79 6.32
C SER A 469 -2.78 -28.94 5.15
N LEU A 470 -1.56 -29.18 4.69
CA LEU A 470 -1.09 -28.58 3.44
C LEU A 470 -1.89 -29.11 2.27
N PRO A 471 -2.20 -28.28 1.25
CA PRO A 471 -2.78 -28.73 0.00
C PRO A 471 -1.99 -29.90 -0.59
N LYS A 472 -2.67 -30.94 -1.09
CA LYS A 472 -2.04 -32.16 -1.62
C LYS A 472 -0.98 -31.88 -2.69
N SER A 473 -1.16 -30.84 -3.49
CA SER A 473 -0.20 -30.40 -4.50
C SER A 473 1.10 -29.81 -3.92
N LEU A 474 1.13 -29.49 -2.63
CA LEU A 474 2.25 -28.88 -1.91
C LEU A 474 2.84 -29.79 -0.85
N SER A 475 2.16 -30.91 -0.50
CA SER A 475 2.71 -31.96 0.35
C SER A 475 3.74 -32.74 -0.48
N GLY A 476 5.03 -32.52 -0.20
CA GLY A 476 6.10 -33.37 -0.72
C GLY A 476 6.00 -34.79 -0.15
N PRO A 477 6.72 -35.78 -0.72
CA PRO A 477 6.78 -37.10 -0.13
C PRO A 477 7.27 -37.00 1.32
N GLY A 478 6.50 -37.57 2.25
CA GLY A 478 6.83 -37.60 3.66
C GLY A 478 8.20 -38.24 3.87
N PRO A 479 8.97 -37.86 4.92
CA PRO A 479 10.21 -38.55 5.27
C PRO A 479 9.84 -39.90 5.84
N GLY A 480 9.93 -40.95 5.00
CA GLY A 480 9.77 -42.32 5.48
C GLY A 480 8.98 -43.20 4.55
N GLU A 481 9.61 -43.67 3.50
CA GLU A 481 9.45 -44.99 2.92
C GLU A 481 10.68 -45.25 2.04
N GLY A 482 11.81 -45.39 2.73
CA GLY A 482 12.98 -46.05 2.17
C GLY A 482 12.78 -47.54 2.36
N GLU A 483 12.25 -48.21 1.36
CA GLU A 483 12.24 -49.68 1.30
C GLU A 483 13.68 -50.15 1.34
N GLY A 484 14.04 -50.78 2.46
CA GLY A 484 15.21 -51.60 2.57
C GLY A 484 14.91 -52.95 1.90
N GLU A 485 15.36 -53.14 0.70
CA GLU A 485 15.66 -54.46 0.13
C GLU A 485 17.14 -54.52 -0.19
N GLY A 486 17.89 -55.02 0.78
CA GLY A 486 19.24 -55.48 0.60
C GLY A 486 19.21 -56.98 0.59
N GLU A 487 19.05 -57.59 -0.56
CA GLU A 487 19.44 -58.99 -0.72
C GLU A 487 20.94 -59.09 -0.98
N GLY A 488 21.60 -59.81 -0.08
CA GLY A 488 22.97 -60.19 -0.20
C GLY A 488 23.15 -61.28 -1.26
N GLU A 489 24.18 -61.19 -2.05
CA GLU A 489 24.80 -62.35 -2.70
C GLU A 489 26.30 -62.31 -2.45
N GLU A 490 26.72 -63.32 -1.63
CA GLU A 490 28.08 -63.77 -1.52
C GLU A 490 28.57 -64.35 -2.84
N SER A 491 29.74 -64.01 -3.24
CA SER A 491 30.68 -65.00 -3.82
C SER A 491 32.09 -64.43 -3.86
N SER A 492 32.95 -65.06 -3.05
CA SER A 492 34.39 -65.20 -3.26
C SER A 492 34.66 -66.25 -4.36
N PRO A 493 35.88 -66.42 -4.87
CA PRO A 493 37.17 -66.20 -4.24
C PRO A 493 38.05 -65.09 -4.83
#